data_ba445e122afca0e1da47f7100cf831fa
#
_entry.id   ba445e122afca0e1da47f7100cf831fa
#
_cell.length_a   1.000
_cell.length_b   1.000
_cell.length_c   1.000
_cell.angle_alpha   90.00
_cell.angle_beta   90.00
_cell.angle_gamma   90.00
#
_symmetry.space_group_name_H-M   'P 1'
#
loop_
_entity.id
_entity.type
_entity.pdbx_description
1 polymer ?
#
loop_
_entity_poly.entity_id
_entity_poly.type
_entity_poly.pdbx_seq_one_letter_code
_entity_poly.pdbx_strand_id
1 'polypeptide(L)'
;MRVLLKFLLDCDPDAAWRALQSPTAFREVALPWLDFQPDGDTSFPTVWGGGEHRVRVRALGAFTVGTQAIRLDTLRPAGEAEHATRILRDSGGGTGGVLSALPHLDHRMAIAPDPAGPDADGRLRTLYRDQLIVRAGALTPLAWYTLWAFWQWRGHRLRRLAPTWAYDPPAASVTEELDEPGRTEETA
;
A
#
# COMPACT_ATOMS: atom_id res chain seq x y z
N MET A 1 -1.92 14.03 -16.18
CA MET A 1 -2.14 12.75 -16.91
C MET A 1 -2.43 11.65 -15.88
N ARG A 2 -2.99 10.50 -16.31
CA ARG A 2 -3.33 9.39 -15.41
C ARG A 2 -2.66 8.10 -15.84
N VAL A 3 -2.22 7.29 -14.87
CA VAL A 3 -1.87 5.88 -15.04
C VAL A 3 -2.98 5.07 -14.37
N LEU A 4 -3.50 4.06 -15.06
CA LEU A 4 -4.55 3.18 -14.58
C LEU A 4 -4.13 1.73 -14.76
N LEU A 5 -4.30 0.92 -13.69
CA LEU A 5 -4.18 -0.52 -13.75
C LEU A 5 -5.45 -1.16 -13.21
N LYS A 6 -5.83 -2.31 -13.78
CA LYS A 6 -6.93 -3.14 -13.29
C LYS A 6 -6.61 -4.59 -13.60
N PHE A 7 -6.58 -5.44 -12.57
CA PHE A 7 -6.32 -6.87 -12.71
C PHE A 7 -6.76 -7.64 -11.45
N LEU A 8 -6.79 -8.96 -11.56
CA LEU A 8 -7.01 -9.83 -10.41
C LEU A 8 -5.68 -10.20 -9.75
N LEU A 9 -5.70 -10.24 -8.42
CA LEU A 9 -4.65 -10.79 -7.56
C LEU A 9 -5.10 -12.14 -7.05
N ASP A 10 -4.19 -13.09 -7.05
CA ASP A 10 -4.42 -14.45 -6.54
C ASP A 10 -4.18 -14.49 -5.03
N CYS A 11 -5.02 -13.78 -4.31
CA CYS A 11 -5.07 -13.75 -2.84
C CYS A 11 -6.46 -13.26 -2.38
N ASP A 12 -6.76 -13.54 -1.12
CA ASP A 12 -7.95 -13.03 -0.44
C ASP A 12 -7.94 -11.49 -0.33
N PRO A 13 -9.11 -10.80 -0.43
CA PRO A 13 -9.20 -9.34 -0.29
C PRO A 13 -8.65 -8.79 1.03
N ASP A 14 -8.76 -9.53 2.14
CA ASP A 14 -8.21 -9.09 3.41
C ASP A 14 -6.67 -9.21 3.43
N ALA A 15 -6.12 -10.25 2.82
CA ALA A 15 -4.67 -10.40 2.63
C ALA A 15 -4.10 -9.27 1.77
N ALA A 16 -4.75 -8.96 0.64
CA ALA A 16 -4.39 -7.83 -0.22
C ALA A 16 -4.43 -6.50 0.54
N TRP A 17 -5.47 -6.30 1.37
CA TRP A 17 -5.58 -5.08 2.18
C TRP A 17 -4.45 -4.92 3.19
N ARG A 18 -4.10 -5.99 3.90
CA ARG A 18 -2.95 -5.98 4.83
C ARG A 18 -1.64 -5.71 4.08
N ALA A 19 -1.46 -6.31 2.91
CA ALA A 19 -0.26 -6.07 2.09
C ALA A 19 -0.12 -4.62 1.64
N LEU A 20 -1.21 -3.96 1.23
CA LEU A 20 -1.18 -2.54 0.86
C LEU A 20 -0.80 -1.62 2.02
N GLN A 21 -1.12 -2.02 3.25
CA GLN A 21 -0.76 -1.29 4.45
C GLN A 21 0.63 -1.63 4.99
N SER A 22 1.34 -2.58 4.36
CA SER A 22 2.67 -3.03 4.79
C SER A 22 3.78 -2.24 4.10
N PRO A 23 4.67 -1.56 4.86
CA PRO A 23 5.89 -0.97 4.33
C PRO A 23 6.79 -1.97 3.61
N THR A 24 6.85 -3.20 4.12
CA THR A 24 7.64 -4.29 3.51
C THR A 24 7.12 -4.64 2.13
N ALA A 25 5.81 -4.90 2.00
CA ALA A 25 5.19 -5.19 0.70
C ALA A 25 5.33 -3.98 -0.26
N PHE A 26 5.18 -2.75 0.26
CA PHE A 26 5.39 -1.52 -0.53
C PHE A 26 6.79 -1.45 -1.15
N ARG A 27 7.84 -1.78 -0.37
CA ARG A 27 9.22 -1.86 -0.87
C ARG A 27 9.39 -2.99 -1.88
N GLU A 28 8.92 -4.19 -1.57
CA GLU A 28 9.07 -5.37 -2.41
C GLU A 28 8.49 -5.21 -3.80
N VAL A 29 7.34 -4.54 -3.93
CA VAL A 29 6.72 -4.30 -5.24
C VAL A 29 7.47 -3.27 -6.08
N ALA A 30 8.26 -2.42 -5.45
CA ALA A 30 9.06 -1.38 -6.13
C ALA A 30 10.42 -1.88 -6.59
N LEU A 31 10.99 -2.85 -5.88
CA LEU A 31 12.30 -3.41 -6.21
C LEU A 31 12.30 -4.13 -7.57
N PRO A 32 13.44 -4.15 -8.31
CA PRO A 32 14.72 -3.48 -8.00
C PRO A 32 14.79 -2.03 -8.47
N TRP A 33 13.76 -1.49 -9.12
CA TRP A 33 13.81 -0.17 -9.75
C TRP A 33 13.92 0.96 -8.73
N LEU A 34 13.07 0.91 -7.70
CA LEU A 34 13.13 1.86 -6.60
C LEU A 34 13.22 1.12 -5.28
N ASP A 35 14.11 1.58 -4.42
CA ASP A 35 14.21 1.18 -3.02
C ASP A 35 13.81 2.36 -2.14
N PHE A 36 12.80 2.13 -1.30
CA PHE A 36 12.31 3.10 -0.34
C PHE A 36 12.90 2.78 1.04
N GLN A 37 13.57 3.74 1.62
CA GLN A 37 14.19 3.63 2.94
C GLN A 37 13.62 4.70 3.86
N PRO A 38 13.51 4.47 5.16
CA PRO A 38 13.13 5.52 6.10
C PRO A 38 14.07 6.72 5.96
N ASP A 39 13.56 7.95 6.05
CA ASP A 39 14.39 9.13 6.08
C ASP A 39 14.81 9.43 7.52
N GLY A 40 16.12 9.36 7.79
CA GLY A 40 16.70 9.46 9.13
C GLY A 40 17.03 8.10 9.75
N ASP A 41 17.24 8.08 11.06
CA ASP A 41 17.67 6.91 11.84
C ASP A 41 16.48 6.04 12.34
N THR A 42 15.33 6.14 11.68
CA THR A 42 14.12 5.40 12.04
C THR A 42 13.98 4.13 11.22
N SER A 43 13.28 3.15 11.77
CA SER A 43 12.81 1.98 11.01
C SER A 43 11.39 2.22 10.48
N PHE A 44 10.99 1.47 9.46
CA PHE A 44 9.58 1.44 9.08
C PHE A 44 8.72 0.83 10.20
N PRO A 45 7.50 1.33 10.38
CA PRO A 45 6.53 0.63 11.22
C PRO A 45 6.16 -0.71 10.58
N THR A 46 5.58 -1.63 11.36
CA THR A 46 5.07 -2.91 10.82
C THR A 46 3.91 -2.67 9.87
N VAL A 47 3.07 -1.67 10.15
CA VAL A 47 1.92 -1.24 9.36
C VAL A 47 1.97 0.28 9.24
N TRP A 48 1.67 0.80 8.04
CA TRP A 48 1.53 2.24 7.88
C TRP A 48 0.45 2.79 8.82
N GLY A 49 0.85 3.61 9.76
CA GLY A 49 -0.07 4.38 10.60
C GLY A 49 -0.60 5.63 9.88
N GLY A 50 -1.53 6.34 10.53
CA GLY A 50 -1.94 7.66 10.05
C GLY A 50 -0.79 8.68 10.13
N GLY A 51 -0.85 9.72 9.30
CA GLY A 51 0.13 10.80 9.26
C GLY A 51 1.08 10.76 8.08
N GLU A 52 2.18 11.48 8.21
CA GLU A 52 3.20 11.60 7.17
C GLU A 52 4.40 10.71 7.49
N HIS A 53 4.78 9.88 6.53
CA HIS A 53 5.98 9.06 6.59
C HIS A 53 6.98 9.57 5.56
N ARG A 54 8.16 9.98 6.01
CA ARG A 54 9.23 10.42 5.11
C ARG A 54 10.11 9.27 4.70
N VAL A 55 10.36 9.18 3.39
CA VAL A 55 11.18 8.12 2.82
C VAL A 55 12.25 8.72 1.90
N ARG A 56 13.43 8.11 1.94
CA ARG A 56 14.49 8.32 0.96
C ARG A 56 14.30 7.31 -0.16
N VAL A 57 14.32 7.78 -1.39
CA VAL A 57 14.12 6.96 -2.58
C VAL A 57 15.43 6.80 -3.31
N ARG A 58 15.81 5.54 -3.58
CA ARG A 58 17.01 5.18 -4.33
C ARG A 58 16.63 4.42 -5.58
N ALA A 59 17.20 4.81 -6.72
CA ALA A 59 17.07 4.06 -7.96
C ALA A 59 18.11 2.93 -7.98
N LEU A 60 17.66 1.72 -8.36
CA LEU A 60 18.48 0.51 -8.47
C LEU A 60 19.30 0.20 -7.20
N GLY A 61 18.81 0.63 -6.04
CA GLY A 61 19.52 0.48 -4.77
C GLY A 61 20.81 1.30 -4.63
N ALA A 62 21.27 2.00 -5.68
CA ALA A 62 22.57 2.68 -5.74
C ALA A 62 22.46 4.20 -5.70
N PHE A 63 21.54 4.79 -6.46
CA PHE A 63 21.48 6.24 -6.69
C PHE A 63 20.33 6.87 -5.91
N THR A 64 20.63 7.80 -5.02
CA THR A 64 19.58 8.58 -4.33
C THR A 64 18.92 9.53 -5.34
N VAL A 65 17.62 9.36 -5.60
CA VAL A 65 16.82 10.23 -6.47
C VAL A 65 16.13 11.35 -5.70
N GLY A 66 15.94 11.18 -4.41
CA GLY A 66 15.37 12.23 -3.57
C GLY A 66 14.65 11.68 -2.34
N THR A 67 13.84 12.54 -1.75
CA THR A 67 12.96 12.22 -0.62
C THR A 67 11.50 12.41 -1.02
N GLN A 68 10.63 11.63 -0.39
CA GLN A 68 9.19 11.66 -0.61
C GLN A 68 8.46 11.61 0.72
N ALA A 69 7.37 12.35 0.83
CA ALA A 69 6.38 12.17 1.88
C ALA A 69 5.30 11.19 1.39
N ILE A 70 4.97 10.21 2.19
CA ILE A 70 3.86 9.27 2.01
C ILE A 70 2.78 9.68 3.01
N ARG A 71 1.55 9.96 2.53
CA ARG A 71 0.39 10.29 3.37
C ARG A 71 -0.77 9.39 3.01
N LEU A 72 -1.05 8.44 3.87
CA LEU A 72 -2.05 7.41 3.62
C LEU A 72 -3.36 7.72 4.33
N ASP A 73 -4.43 7.71 3.55
CA ASP A 73 -5.80 7.85 4.02
C ASP A 73 -6.63 6.67 3.51
N THR A 74 -7.50 6.15 4.37
CA THR A 74 -8.49 5.14 3.96
C THR A 74 -9.76 5.85 3.55
N LEU A 75 -10.18 5.62 2.30
CA LEU A 75 -11.42 6.14 1.76
C LEU A 75 -12.48 5.03 1.72
N ARG A 76 -13.71 5.37 2.05
CA ARG A 76 -14.88 4.49 1.88
C ARG A 76 -15.74 5.03 0.75
N PRO A 77 -16.04 4.22 -0.28
CA PRO A 77 -16.99 4.62 -1.30
C PRO A 77 -18.39 4.83 -0.68
N ALA A 78 -19.20 5.68 -1.31
CA ALA A 78 -20.59 5.86 -0.92
C ALA A 78 -21.47 4.83 -1.67
N GLY A 79 -22.31 4.07 -0.94
CA GLY A 79 -23.25 3.11 -1.51
C GLY A 79 -23.10 1.67 -1.02
N GLU A 80 -24.19 0.92 -0.94
CA GLU A 80 -24.21 -0.45 -0.37
C GLU A 80 -23.42 -1.47 -1.22
N ALA A 81 -23.49 -1.39 -2.55
CA ALA A 81 -22.73 -2.27 -3.45
C ALA A 81 -21.20 -2.01 -3.40
N GLU A 82 -20.79 -0.89 -2.83
CA GLU A 82 -19.40 -0.48 -2.72
C GLU A 82 -18.80 -0.81 -1.34
N HIS A 83 -19.57 -1.33 -0.39
CA HIS A 83 -19.11 -1.64 0.98
C HIS A 83 -17.99 -2.70 1.00
N ALA A 84 -17.95 -3.57 0.01
CA ALA A 84 -16.84 -4.52 -0.15
C ALA A 84 -15.56 -3.89 -0.73
N THR A 85 -15.63 -2.64 -1.26
CA THR A 85 -14.48 -1.94 -1.84
C THR A 85 -13.78 -1.13 -0.76
N ARG A 86 -12.46 -1.34 -0.61
CA ARG A 86 -11.59 -0.56 0.26
C ARG A 86 -10.61 0.21 -0.59
N ILE A 87 -10.39 1.49 -0.27
CA ILE A 87 -9.49 2.36 -1.03
C ILE A 87 -8.44 2.92 -0.08
N LEU A 88 -7.17 2.68 -0.40
CA LEU A 88 -6.03 3.35 0.21
C LEU A 88 -5.57 4.45 -0.73
N ARG A 89 -5.49 5.68 -0.22
CA ARG A 89 -5.03 6.84 -0.98
C ARG A 89 -3.71 7.34 -0.40
N ASP A 90 -2.72 7.53 -1.25
CA ASP A 90 -1.51 8.29 -0.94
C ASP A 90 -1.61 9.67 -1.59
N SER A 91 -1.68 10.71 -0.76
CA SER A 91 -1.74 12.12 -1.14
C SER A 91 -0.40 12.84 -0.94
N GLY A 92 0.68 12.10 -0.74
CA GLY A 92 2.02 12.64 -0.54
C GLY A 92 2.65 13.23 -1.78
N GLY A 93 3.99 13.17 -1.86
CA GLY A 93 4.73 13.70 -3.00
C GLY A 93 6.21 13.86 -2.71
N GLY A 94 6.96 14.22 -3.73
CA GLY A 94 8.39 14.48 -3.62
C GLY A 94 8.70 15.73 -2.79
N THR A 95 9.61 15.58 -1.82
CA THR A 95 10.04 16.65 -0.90
C THR A 95 11.48 17.10 -1.13
N GLY A 96 12.26 16.35 -1.92
CA GLY A 96 13.65 16.70 -2.19
C GLY A 96 14.23 15.97 -3.39
N GLY A 97 15.38 16.45 -3.89
CA GLY A 97 16.04 15.90 -5.06
C GLY A 97 15.23 16.01 -6.35
N VAL A 98 15.40 15.05 -7.26
CA VAL A 98 14.65 14.98 -8.53
C VAL A 98 13.15 14.83 -8.27
N LEU A 99 12.76 14.17 -7.16
CA LEU A 99 11.37 13.93 -6.83
C LEU A 99 10.60 15.21 -6.49
N SER A 100 11.29 16.32 -6.14
CA SER A 100 10.63 17.61 -5.91
C SER A 100 9.89 18.15 -7.15
N ALA A 101 10.19 17.64 -8.33
CA ALA A 101 9.43 17.92 -9.56
C ALA A 101 8.02 17.31 -9.52
N LEU A 102 7.74 16.42 -8.59
CA LEU A 102 6.45 15.75 -8.35
C LEU A 102 5.93 16.08 -6.94
N PRO A 103 5.66 17.37 -6.62
CA PRO A 103 5.33 17.78 -5.25
C PRO A 103 4.02 17.22 -4.74
N HIS A 104 3.13 16.79 -5.64
CA HIS A 104 1.84 16.21 -5.30
C HIS A 104 1.58 14.96 -6.12
N LEU A 105 1.32 13.87 -5.43
CA LEU A 105 0.80 12.64 -5.99
C LEU A 105 -0.63 12.43 -5.50
N ASP A 106 -1.52 11.95 -6.35
CA ASP A 106 -2.81 11.40 -5.95
C ASP A 106 -2.86 9.97 -6.47
N HIS A 107 -2.46 9.07 -5.59
CA HIS A 107 -2.37 7.64 -5.86
C HIS A 107 -3.45 6.93 -5.07
N ARG A 108 -4.34 6.22 -5.76
CA ARG A 108 -5.46 5.49 -5.18
C ARG A 108 -5.39 4.02 -5.55
N MET A 109 -5.37 3.19 -4.54
CA MET A 109 -5.34 1.73 -4.64
C MET A 109 -6.65 1.19 -4.08
N ALA A 110 -7.48 0.60 -4.93
CA ALA A 110 -8.76 0.04 -4.54
C ALA A 110 -8.73 -1.48 -4.62
N ILE A 111 -9.27 -2.13 -3.60
CA ILE A 111 -9.45 -3.58 -3.51
C ILE A 111 -10.93 -3.88 -3.36
N ALA A 112 -11.38 -4.90 -4.07
CA ALA A 112 -12.71 -5.47 -3.95
C ALA A 112 -12.63 -6.98 -4.15
N PRO A 113 -13.61 -7.77 -3.69
CA PRO A 113 -13.77 -9.16 -4.11
C PRO A 113 -13.87 -9.27 -5.63
N ASP A 114 -13.40 -10.39 -6.20
CA ASP A 114 -13.59 -10.71 -7.61
C ASP A 114 -15.10 -10.75 -7.90
N PRO A 115 -15.63 -9.94 -8.83
CA PRO A 115 -17.05 -9.92 -9.16
C PRO A 115 -17.56 -11.25 -9.78
N ALA A 116 -16.65 -12.11 -10.24
CA ALA A 116 -17.00 -13.45 -10.69
C ALA A 116 -17.31 -14.41 -9.53
N GLY A 117 -17.07 -13.99 -8.27
CA GLY A 117 -17.22 -14.82 -7.10
C GLY A 117 -16.05 -15.78 -6.86
N PRO A 118 -16.20 -16.72 -5.90
CA PRO A 118 -15.19 -17.72 -5.62
C PRO A 118 -14.97 -18.66 -6.82
N ASP A 119 -13.74 -19.18 -6.93
CA ASP A 119 -13.41 -20.22 -7.89
C ASP A 119 -13.96 -21.60 -7.49
N ALA A 120 -13.66 -22.63 -8.27
CA ALA A 120 -14.14 -24.01 -8.03
C ALA A 120 -13.66 -24.58 -6.68
N ASP A 121 -12.55 -24.07 -6.14
CA ASP A 121 -12.00 -24.46 -4.85
C ASP A 121 -12.52 -23.58 -3.69
N GLY A 122 -13.48 -22.70 -3.96
CA GLY A 122 -14.05 -21.76 -2.99
C GLY A 122 -13.14 -20.58 -2.65
N ARG A 123 -12.06 -20.32 -3.39
CA ARG A 123 -11.12 -19.25 -3.15
C ARG A 123 -11.63 -17.95 -3.78
N LEU A 124 -11.70 -16.89 -2.98
CA LEU A 124 -12.11 -15.58 -3.43
C LEU A 124 -10.88 -14.72 -3.78
N ARG A 125 -10.70 -14.46 -5.08
CA ARG A 125 -9.62 -13.58 -5.56
C ARG A 125 -9.95 -12.11 -5.33
N THR A 126 -8.93 -11.27 -5.45
CA THR A 126 -9.03 -9.83 -5.25
C THR A 126 -9.00 -9.08 -6.57
N LEU A 127 -10.02 -8.27 -6.84
CA LEU A 127 -9.98 -7.25 -7.88
C LEU A 127 -9.19 -6.04 -7.39
N TYR A 128 -8.03 -5.81 -8.00
CA TYR A 128 -7.18 -4.67 -7.74
C TYR A 128 -7.36 -3.60 -8.82
N ARG A 129 -7.51 -2.35 -8.40
CA ARG A 129 -7.54 -1.17 -9.26
C ARG A 129 -6.56 -0.15 -8.71
N ASP A 130 -5.75 0.43 -9.58
CA ASP A 130 -4.73 1.41 -9.24
C ASP A 130 -4.87 2.63 -10.14
N GLN A 131 -4.88 3.80 -9.54
CA GLN A 131 -4.94 5.08 -10.24
C GLN A 131 -3.89 6.02 -9.69
N LEU A 132 -2.99 6.48 -10.55
CA LEU A 132 -2.05 7.55 -10.25
C LEU A 132 -2.34 8.77 -11.12
N ILE A 133 -2.50 9.94 -10.51
CA ILE A 133 -2.59 11.22 -11.20
C ILE A 133 -1.22 11.89 -11.15
N VAL A 134 -0.68 12.21 -12.32
CA VAL A 134 0.65 12.83 -12.49
C VAL A 134 0.50 14.28 -12.91
N ARG A 135 1.13 15.18 -12.15
CA ARG A 135 1.20 16.61 -12.41
C ARG A 135 2.61 17.11 -12.11
N ALA A 136 3.32 17.53 -13.16
CA ALA A 136 4.69 18.05 -13.08
C ALA A 136 4.89 19.28 -14.00
N GLY A 137 3.86 20.11 -14.13
CA GLY A 137 3.92 21.25 -15.05
C GLY A 137 4.26 20.82 -16.48
N ALA A 138 5.22 21.49 -17.09
CA ALA A 138 5.70 21.18 -18.46
C ALA A 138 6.37 19.80 -18.55
N LEU A 139 6.88 19.26 -17.45
CA LEU A 139 7.53 17.95 -17.39
C LEU A 139 6.52 16.80 -17.27
N THR A 140 5.21 17.08 -17.20
CA THR A 140 4.18 16.06 -17.03
C THR A 140 4.25 14.89 -18.01
N PRO A 141 4.47 15.08 -19.34
CA PRO A 141 4.54 13.95 -20.28
C PRO A 141 5.71 13.01 -19.98
N LEU A 142 6.89 13.56 -19.67
CA LEU A 142 8.08 12.78 -19.34
C LEU A 142 7.89 12.03 -18.01
N ALA A 143 7.43 12.72 -16.98
CA ALA A 143 7.14 12.13 -15.69
C ALA A 143 6.07 11.05 -15.79
N TRP A 144 5.02 11.29 -16.59
CA TRP A 144 3.97 10.30 -16.83
C TRP A 144 4.51 9.03 -17.48
N TYR A 145 5.33 9.14 -18.53
CA TYR A 145 5.89 7.98 -19.22
C TYR A 145 6.77 7.14 -18.28
N THR A 146 7.63 7.80 -17.53
CA THR A 146 8.51 7.14 -16.55
C THR A 146 7.70 6.42 -15.47
N LEU A 147 6.70 7.10 -14.91
CA LEU A 147 5.82 6.52 -13.90
C LEU A 147 4.93 5.42 -14.50
N TRP A 148 4.43 5.57 -15.72
CA TRP A 148 3.67 4.53 -16.38
C TRP A 148 4.49 3.23 -16.51
N ALA A 149 5.73 3.32 -16.96
CA ALA A 149 6.62 2.15 -17.06
C ALA A 149 6.86 1.50 -15.68
N PHE A 150 7.13 2.31 -14.67
CA PHE A 150 7.28 1.82 -13.29
C PHE A 150 5.99 1.19 -12.75
N TRP A 151 4.82 1.73 -13.07
CA TRP A 151 3.52 1.15 -12.67
C TRP A 151 3.26 -0.21 -13.33
N GLN A 152 3.65 -0.40 -14.62
CA GLN A 152 3.57 -1.71 -15.26
C GLN A 152 4.42 -2.74 -14.51
N TRP A 153 5.64 -2.36 -14.10
CA TRP A 153 6.48 -3.20 -13.26
C TRP A 153 5.82 -3.52 -11.91
N ARG A 154 5.32 -2.52 -11.21
CA ARG A 154 4.58 -2.72 -9.95
C ARG A 154 3.42 -3.70 -10.12
N GLY A 155 2.63 -3.54 -11.16
CA GLY A 155 1.52 -4.45 -11.46
C GLY A 155 1.97 -5.89 -11.69
N HIS A 156 3.10 -6.09 -12.36
CA HIS A 156 3.70 -7.41 -12.51
C HIS A 156 4.16 -7.98 -11.17
N ARG A 157 4.84 -7.20 -10.35
CA ARG A 157 5.31 -7.61 -9.02
C ARG A 157 4.16 -7.94 -8.07
N LEU A 158 3.12 -7.12 -8.05
CA LEU A 158 1.91 -7.36 -7.26
C LEU A 158 1.30 -8.74 -7.57
N ARG A 159 1.13 -9.07 -8.86
CA ARG A 159 0.61 -10.39 -9.26
C ARG A 159 1.50 -11.54 -8.81
N ARG A 160 2.82 -11.35 -8.82
CA ARG A 160 3.77 -12.40 -8.40
C ARG A 160 3.83 -12.58 -6.89
N LEU A 161 3.63 -11.52 -6.12
CA LEU A 161 3.68 -11.55 -4.66
C LEU A 161 2.34 -11.93 -4.02
N ALA A 162 1.23 -11.62 -4.69
CA ALA A 162 -0.11 -11.85 -4.16
C ALA A 162 -0.36 -13.28 -3.61
N PRO A 163 0.08 -14.36 -4.29
CA PRO A 163 -0.12 -15.70 -3.75
C PRO A 163 0.60 -15.95 -2.41
N THR A 164 1.66 -15.18 -2.11
CA THR A 164 2.39 -15.31 -0.84
C THR A 164 1.67 -14.63 0.32
N TRP A 165 0.82 -13.65 0.05
CA TRP A 165 0.07 -12.91 1.09
C TRP A 165 -1.08 -13.70 1.70
N ALA A 166 -1.58 -14.71 1.00
CA ALA A 166 -2.67 -15.58 1.49
C ALA A 166 -2.26 -16.41 2.72
N TYR A 167 -0.97 -16.57 2.95
CA TYR A 167 -0.40 -17.43 3.99
C TYR A 167 0.16 -16.65 5.19
N ASP A 168 0.11 -15.32 5.17
CA ASP A 168 0.49 -14.55 6.35
C ASP A 168 -0.53 -14.82 7.46
N PRO A 169 -0.10 -15.37 8.62
CA PRO A 169 -1.01 -15.54 9.73
C PRO A 169 -1.56 -14.18 10.12
N PRO A 170 -2.83 -14.08 10.51
CA PRO A 170 -3.37 -12.84 11.03
C PRO A 170 -2.46 -12.39 12.17
N ALA A 171 -2.08 -11.10 12.16
CA ALA A 171 -1.33 -10.53 13.28
C ALA A 171 -2.05 -10.98 14.55
N ALA A 172 -1.32 -11.69 15.44
CA ALA A 172 -1.89 -12.21 16.68
C ALA A 172 -2.66 -11.06 17.32
N SER A 173 -3.97 -11.24 17.46
CA SER A 173 -4.78 -10.35 18.27
C SER A 173 -4.09 -10.36 19.63
N VAL A 174 -3.55 -9.23 20.05
CA VAL A 174 -3.13 -9.00 21.42
C VAL A 174 -4.42 -9.17 22.22
N THR A 175 -4.62 -10.37 22.75
CA THR A 175 -5.62 -10.62 23.76
C THR A 175 -5.11 -9.81 24.94
N GLU A 176 -5.74 -8.67 25.14
CA GLU A 176 -5.60 -7.90 26.36
C GLU A 176 -6.11 -8.82 27.46
N GLU A 177 -5.17 -9.49 28.13
CA GLU A 177 -5.41 -10.26 29.32
C GLU A 177 -5.84 -9.23 30.37
N LEU A 178 -7.16 -9.05 30.48
CA LEU A 178 -7.76 -8.27 31.56
C LEU A 178 -7.42 -9.00 32.85
N ASP A 179 -6.41 -8.48 33.52
CA ASP A 179 -6.03 -8.81 34.87
C ASP A 179 -7.26 -8.61 35.76
N GLU A 180 -7.88 -9.71 36.20
CA GLU A 180 -8.98 -9.68 37.16
C GLU A 180 -8.41 -9.17 38.50
N PRO A 181 -8.91 -8.06 39.07
CA PRO A 181 -8.47 -7.63 40.38
C PRO A 181 -8.94 -8.63 41.44
N GLY A 182 -7.95 -9.14 42.18
CA GLY A 182 -8.07 -10.15 43.23
C GLY A 182 -9.28 -9.98 44.13
N ARG A 183 -10.00 -11.07 44.26
CA ARG A 183 -11.02 -11.27 45.28
C ARG A 183 -10.32 -11.36 46.63
N THR A 184 -10.41 -10.30 47.42
CA THR A 184 -10.05 -10.32 48.86
C THR A 184 -11.03 -11.23 49.60
N GLU A 185 -10.58 -12.38 50.06
CA GLU A 185 -11.28 -13.16 51.06
C GLU A 185 -11.16 -12.45 52.40
N GLU A 186 -12.28 -11.94 52.87
CA GLU A 186 -12.50 -11.48 54.22
C GLU A 186 -12.90 -12.70 55.06
N THR A 187 -11.98 -13.14 55.94
CA THR A 187 -12.27 -14.18 56.94
C THR A 187 -12.46 -13.49 58.29
N ALA A 188 -13.63 -13.69 58.85
CA ALA A 188 -14.03 -13.31 60.22
C ALA A 188 -13.34 -14.15 61.29
#